data_5e46259ba8660209d27257d0ade4af42
#
_entry.id   5e46259ba8660209d27257d0ade4af42
#
_cell.length_a   1.000
_cell.length_b   1.000
_cell.length_c   1.000
_cell.angle_alpha   90.00
_cell.angle_beta   90.00
_cell.angle_gamma   90.00
#
_symmetry.space_group_name_H-M   'P 1'
#
loop_
_entity.id
_entity.type
_entity.pdbx_description
1 polymer ?
#
loop_
_entity_poly.entity_id
_entity_poly.type
_entity_poly.pdbx_seq_one_letter_code
_entity_poly.pdbx_strand_id
1 'polypeptide(L)'
;MVVAIDRTADVMCRDFEVCERRCDGSAPSRARRFVADSLRSELSGPAAEGPIELTVVVVSELVTNAVRAGCAAIGITLQLHRDHLRVVVFDDAPGRPKQWIARPNDVRGRGLSIVPAVSRAWGLQVAAAGKRLWAEIALPDDVIHASACFL
;
A
#
# COMPACT_ATOMS: atom_id res chain seq x y z
N MET A 1 10.86 -8.82 17.76
CA MET A 1 12.14 -9.03 17.06
C MET A 1 12.50 -7.72 16.38
N VAL A 2 13.51 -7.06 16.84
CA VAL A 2 14.04 -5.85 16.20
C VAL A 2 14.89 -6.32 15.04
N VAL A 3 14.36 -6.26 13.83
CA VAL A 3 15.19 -6.41 12.64
C VAL A 3 16.07 -5.16 12.58
N ALA A 4 17.38 -5.34 12.58
CA ALA A 4 18.29 -4.23 12.35
C ALA A 4 17.95 -3.63 10.98
N ILE A 5 17.33 -2.46 11.00
CA ILE A 5 17.00 -1.71 9.79
C ILE A 5 18.32 -1.17 9.27
N ASP A 6 18.74 -1.65 8.11
CA ASP A 6 19.83 -1.01 7.38
C ASP A 6 19.36 0.42 7.05
N ARG A 7 19.87 1.37 7.81
CA ARG A 7 19.47 2.79 7.69
C ARG A 7 19.79 3.39 6.31
N THR A 8 20.64 2.75 5.54
CA THR A 8 20.96 3.22 4.18
C THR A 8 19.89 2.86 3.16
N ALA A 9 19.16 1.75 3.38
CA ALA A 9 18.04 1.34 2.54
C ALA A 9 16.71 2.04 2.90
N ASP A 10 16.65 2.66 4.07
CA ASP A 10 15.43 3.25 4.63
C ASP A 10 15.31 4.76 4.37
N VAL A 11 16.14 5.32 3.51
CA VAL A 11 16.02 6.73 3.10
C VAL A 11 14.83 6.86 2.16
N MET A 12 13.83 7.60 2.61
CA MET A 12 12.67 7.90 1.79
C MET A 12 13.04 8.86 0.68
N CYS A 13 12.84 8.46 -0.56
CA CYS A 13 13.15 9.26 -1.74
C CYS A 13 12.03 10.26 -2.03
N ARG A 14 10.80 9.82 -1.87
CA ARG A 14 9.62 10.63 -2.10
C ARG A 14 8.39 10.02 -1.43
N ASP A 15 7.44 10.85 -1.05
CA ASP A 15 6.13 10.46 -0.58
C ASP A 15 5.01 11.11 -1.40
N PHE A 16 3.89 10.43 -1.46
CA PHE A 16 2.66 10.91 -2.06
C PHE A 16 1.53 10.63 -1.07
N GLU A 17 0.63 11.58 -0.91
CA GLU A 17 -0.49 11.43 0.01
C GLU A 17 -1.77 11.96 -0.62
N VAL A 18 -2.87 11.21 -0.44
CA VAL A 18 -4.21 11.67 -0.76
C VAL A 18 -5.14 11.29 0.39
N CYS A 19 -5.97 12.25 0.80
CA CYS A 19 -7.02 12.04 1.80
C CYS A 19 -8.34 12.44 1.18
N GLU A 20 -9.34 11.56 1.28
CA GLU A 20 -10.68 11.80 0.76
C GLU A 20 -11.72 11.51 1.83
N ARG A 21 -12.74 12.36 1.93
CA ARG A 21 -13.91 12.13 2.76
C ARG A 21 -14.97 11.27 2.08
N ARG A 22 -14.61 10.69 0.96
CA ARG A 22 -15.49 9.88 0.13
C ARG A 22 -14.95 8.46 0.06
N CYS A 23 -15.56 7.59 0.83
CA CYS A 23 -15.22 6.18 0.88
C CYS A 23 -16.42 5.36 0.40
N ASP A 24 -16.58 5.26 -0.92
CA ASP A 24 -17.68 4.55 -1.56
C ASP A 24 -17.15 3.53 -2.59
N GLY A 25 -18.03 2.91 -3.35
CA GLY A 25 -17.67 1.93 -4.36
C GLY A 25 -16.74 2.43 -5.47
N SER A 26 -16.59 3.76 -5.62
CA SER A 26 -15.64 4.36 -6.58
C SER A 26 -14.23 4.53 -6.01
N ALA A 27 -14.06 4.41 -4.70
CA ALA A 27 -12.77 4.62 -4.04
C ALA A 27 -11.67 3.68 -4.53
N PRO A 28 -11.90 2.37 -4.74
CA PRO A 28 -10.85 1.49 -5.27
C PRO A 28 -10.33 1.93 -6.63
N SER A 29 -11.19 2.36 -7.53
CA SER A 29 -10.80 2.84 -8.86
C SER A 29 -9.95 4.11 -8.79
N ARG A 30 -10.36 5.08 -7.96
CA ARG A 30 -9.60 6.32 -7.74
C ARG A 30 -8.24 6.03 -7.11
N ALA A 31 -8.20 5.13 -6.15
CA ALA A 31 -6.97 4.71 -5.48
C ALA A 31 -5.98 4.08 -6.47
N ARG A 32 -6.45 3.16 -7.31
CA ARG A 32 -5.61 2.54 -8.33
C ARG A 32 -5.00 3.58 -9.27
N ARG A 33 -5.79 4.54 -9.71
CA ARG A 33 -5.33 5.62 -10.60
C ARG A 33 -4.27 6.49 -9.92
N PHE A 34 -4.55 6.92 -8.69
CA PHE A 34 -3.61 7.71 -7.90
C PHE A 34 -2.26 7.00 -7.75
N VAL A 35 -2.27 5.73 -7.38
CA VAL A 35 -1.06 4.93 -7.18
C VAL A 35 -0.31 4.75 -8.50
N ALA A 36 -1.00 4.36 -9.56
CA ALA A 36 -0.37 4.14 -10.86
C ALA A 36 0.26 5.43 -11.41
N ASP A 37 -0.45 6.55 -11.37
CA ASP A 37 0.04 7.83 -11.87
C ASP A 37 1.22 8.34 -11.03
N SER A 38 1.13 8.23 -9.71
CA SER A 38 2.22 8.64 -8.80
C SER A 38 3.48 7.82 -9.05
N LEU A 39 3.36 6.50 -9.10
CA LEU A 39 4.52 5.63 -9.28
C LEU A 39 5.13 5.76 -10.68
N ARG A 40 4.32 5.89 -11.72
CA ARG A 40 4.82 6.08 -13.09
C ARG A 40 5.50 7.44 -13.30
N SER A 41 5.17 8.43 -12.47
CA SER A 41 5.89 9.71 -12.49
C SER A 41 7.30 9.61 -11.90
N GLU A 42 7.55 8.63 -11.03
CA GLU A 42 8.80 8.50 -10.28
C GLU A 42 9.66 7.31 -10.71
N LEU A 43 9.04 6.22 -11.15
CA LEU A 43 9.73 4.98 -11.47
C LEU A 43 9.68 4.71 -12.96
N SER A 44 10.82 4.33 -13.53
CA SER A 44 10.93 3.97 -14.93
C SER A 44 11.92 2.83 -15.14
N GLY A 45 12.06 2.41 -16.39
CA GLY A 45 12.88 1.28 -16.78
C GLY A 45 12.08 -0.04 -16.87
N PRO A 46 12.67 -1.07 -17.50
CA PRO A 46 11.98 -2.35 -17.74
C PRO A 46 11.52 -3.07 -16.48
N ALA A 47 12.21 -2.86 -15.35
CA ALA A 47 11.90 -3.50 -14.08
C ALA A 47 10.84 -2.77 -13.25
N ALA A 48 10.36 -1.60 -13.68
CA ALA A 48 9.45 -0.77 -12.89
C ALA A 48 8.00 -1.25 -12.92
N GLU A 49 7.53 -1.75 -14.05
CA GLU A 49 6.09 -2.03 -14.25
C GLU A 49 5.58 -3.16 -13.34
N GLY A 50 6.35 -4.21 -13.12
CA GLY A 50 5.97 -5.31 -12.21
C GLY A 50 5.63 -4.82 -10.79
N PRO A 51 6.54 -4.13 -10.10
CA PRO A 51 6.26 -3.56 -8.79
C PRO A 51 5.08 -2.56 -8.77
N ILE A 52 4.92 -1.76 -9.82
CA ILE A 52 3.79 -0.84 -9.95
C ILE A 52 2.46 -1.63 -10.01
N GLU A 53 2.38 -2.65 -10.84
CA GLU A 53 1.18 -3.49 -10.95
C GLU A 53 0.85 -4.19 -9.65
N LEU A 54 1.85 -4.73 -8.95
CA LEU A 54 1.66 -5.36 -7.63
C LEU A 54 1.12 -4.35 -6.62
N THR A 55 1.64 -3.14 -6.61
CA THR A 55 1.18 -2.09 -5.69
C THR A 55 -0.25 -1.67 -6.00
N VAL A 56 -0.61 -1.57 -7.27
CA VAL A 56 -2.00 -1.27 -7.69
C VAL A 56 -2.96 -2.36 -7.20
N VAL A 57 -2.58 -3.63 -7.31
CA VAL A 57 -3.38 -4.73 -6.79
C VAL A 57 -3.53 -4.64 -5.28
N VAL A 58 -2.44 -4.44 -4.55
CA VAL A 58 -2.45 -4.33 -3.09
C VAL A 58 -3.34 -3.18 -2.63
N VAL A 59 -3.18 -1.98 -3.18
CA VAL A 59 -3.99 -0.84 -2.78
C VAL A 59 -5.46 -1.05 -3.08
N SER A 60 -5.78 -1.68 -4.20
CA SER A 60 -7.15 -2.03 -4.57
C SER A 60 -7.81 -2.91 -3.49
N GLU A 61 -7.10 -3.91 -3.00
CA GLU A 61 -7.60 -4.80 -1.96
C GLU A 61 -7.75 -4.10 -0.61
N LEU A 62 -6.77 -3.30 -0.21
CA LEU A 62 -6.82 -2.54 1.03
C LEU A 62 -7.98 -1.53 1.04
N VAL A 63 -8.18 -0.82 -0.07
CA VAL A 63 -9.26 0.17 -0.20
C VAL A 63 -10.62 -0.52 -0.28
N THR A 64 -10.74 -1.62 -1.01
CA THR A 64 -11.99 -2.40 -1.06
C THR A 64 -12.38 -2.89 0.34
N ASN A 65 -11.41 -3.35 1.12
CA ASN A 65 -11.63 -3.72 2.51
C ASN A 65 -12.17 -2.56 3.34
N ALA A 66 -11.61 -1.36 3.20
CA ALA A 66 -12.07 -0.16 3.90
C ALA A 66 -13.52 0.18 3.52
N VAL A 67 -13.85 0.13 2.24
CA VAL A 67 -15.22 0.39 1.76
C VAL A 67 -16.21 -0.61 2.34
N ARG A 68 -15.86 -1.89 2.34
CA ARG A 68 -16.71 -2.94 2.91
C ARG A 68 -16.89 -2.80 4.43
N ALA A 69 -15.91 -2.25 5.11
CA ALA A 69 -15.98 -1.98 6.54
C ALA A 69 -16.82 -0.74 6.88
N GLY A 70 -17.27 0.02 5.87
CA GLY A 70 -18.14 1.16 6.06
C GLY A 70 -17.41 2.45 6.43
N CYS A 71 -16.22 2.69 5.88
CA CYS A 71 -15.49 3.93 6.12
C CYS A 71 -16.23 5.15 5.57
N ALA A 72 -16.04 6.30 6.22
CA ALA A 72 -16.47 7.61 5.74
C ALA A 72 -15.31 8.37 5.09
N ALA A 73 -14.11 8.21 5.64
CA ALA A 73 -12.89 8.84 5.15
C ALA A 73 -11.81 7.81 4.91
N ILE A 74 -10.98 8.05 3.91
CA ILE A 74 -9.88 7.19 3.54
C ILE A 74 -8.65 8.03 3.20
N GLY A 75 -7.48 7.55 3.60
CA GLY A 75 -6.20 8.15 3.25
C GLY A 75 -5.27 7.12 2.64
N ILE A 76 -4.51 7.52 1.64
CA ILE A 76 -3.50 6.68 1.01
C ILE A 76 -2.18 7.42 1.04
N THR A 77 -1.15 6.78 1.55
CA THR A 77 0.22 7.29 1.53
C THR A 77 1.10 6.30 0.78
N LEU A 78 1.87 6.80 -0.16
CA LEU A 78 2.94 6.07 -0.83
C LEU A 78 4.28 6.62 -0.36
N GLN A 79 5.11 5.76 0.18
CA GLN A 79 6.46 6.11 0.61
C GLN A 79 7.44 5.35 -0.29
N LEU A 80 8.15 6.09 -1.11
CA LEU A 80 9.10 5.53 -2.06
C LEU A 80 10.49 5.55 -1.44
N HIS A 81 11.07 4.38 -1.31
CA HIS A 81 12.44 4.15 -0.86
C HIS A 81 13.27 3.60 -2.02
N ARG A 82 14.57 3.48 -1.82
CA ARG A 82 15.46 3.02 -2.88
C ARG A 82 15.19 1.56 -3.29
N ASP A 83 14.98 0.68 -2.33
CA ASP A 83 14.86 -0.76 -2.53
C ASP A 83 13.43 -1.29 -2.35
N HIS A 84 12.50 -0.42 -1.96
CA HIS A 84 11.11 -0.80 -1.74
C HIS A 84 10.18 0.41 -1.81
N LEU A 85 8.92 0.14 -1.94
CA LEU A 85 7.89 1.14 -1.69
C LEU A 85 6.94 0.62 -0.61
N ARG A 86 6.43 1.54 0.19
CA ARG A 86 5.43 1.24 1.21
C ARG A 86 4.15 1.96 0.86
N VAL A 87 3.05 1.21 0.80
CA VAL A 87 1.71 1.77 0.70
C VAL A 87 1.02 1.65 2.06
N VAL A 88 0.41 2.73 2.50
CA VAL A 88 -0.38 2.78 3.73
C VAL A 88 -1.78 3.23 3.39
N VAL A 89 -2.78 2.48 3.80
CA VAL A 89 -4.19 2.86 3.66
C VAL A 89 -4.76 3.05 5.05
N PHE A 90 -5.14 4.29 5.33
CA PHE A 90 -5.88 4.66 6.53
C PHE A 90 -7.37 4.67 6.23
N ASP A 91 -8.18 4.14 7.15
CA ASP A 91 -9.63 4.33 7.14
C ASP A 91 -10.16 4.55 8.56
N ASP A 92 -11.28 5.23 8.65
CA ASP A 92 -11.94 5.56 9.91
C ASP A 92 -13.03 4.56 10.33
N ALA A 93 -13.17 3.45 9.62
CA ALA A 93 -14.12 2.41 9.98
C ALA A 93 -13.72 1.76 11.31
N PRO A 94 -14.70 1.45 12.18
CA PRO A 94 -14.41 0.82 13.47
C PRO A 94 -14.02 -0.64 13.32
N GLY A 95 -13.19 -1.11 14.24
CA GLY A 95 -12.86 -2.53 14.37
C GLY A 95 -11.71 -3.00 13.50
N ARG A 96 -11.44 -4.30 13.61
CA ARG A 96 -10.41 -4.98 12.83
C ARG A 96 -11.01 -5.57 11.55
N PRO A 97 -10.24 -5.62 10.44
CA PRO A 97 -10.70 -6.30 9.25
C PRO A 97 -10.95 -7.79 9.55
N LYS A 98 -12.16 -8.24 9.37
CA LYS A 98 -12.51 -9.67 9.59
C LYS A 98 -11.76 -10.58 8.63
N GLN A 99 -11.49 -10.09 7.42
CA GLN A 99 -10.76 -10.83 6.39
C GLN A 99 -9.27 -11.00 6.71
N TRP A 100 -8.73 -10.25 7.68
CA TRP A 100 -7.35 -10.37 8.12
C TRP A 100 -7.00 -11.74 8.70
N ILE A 101 -8.01 -12.43 9.23
CA ILE A 101 -7.89 -13.76 9.83
C ILE A 101 -8.51 -14.81 8.91
N ALA A 102 -8.67 -14.49 7.63
CA ALA A 102 -9.30 -15.42 6.68
C ALA A 102 -8.51 -16.73 6.56
N ARG A 103 -9.22 -17.84 6.64
CA ARG A 103 -8.65 -19.16 6.41
C ARG A 103 -8.40 -19.36 4.91
N PRO A 104 -7.44 -20.22 4.51
CA PRO A 104 -7.10 -20.42 3.09
C PRO A 104 -8.29 -20.77 2.18
N ASN A 105 -9.36 -21.33 2.73
CA ASN A 105 -10.55 -21.74 1.98
C ASN A 105 -11.71 -20.73 2.06
N ASP A 106 -11.49 -19.56 2.65
CA ASP A 106 -12.53 -18.53 2.75
C ASP A 106 -12.54 -17.66 1.51
N VAL A 107 -13.59 -17.80 0.69
CA VAL A 107 -13.75 -17.04 -0.55
C VAL A 107 -13.81 -15.53 -0.32
N ARG A 108 -14.32 -15.09 0.84
CA ARG A 108 -14.44 -13.67 1.18
C ARG A 108 -13.13 -13.03 1.62
N GLY A 109 -12.15 -13.83 2.04
CA GLY A 109 -10.84 -13.36 2.49
C GLY A 109 -9.75 -13.36 1.42
N ARG A 110 -10.04 -13.77 0.18
CA ARG A 110 -9.05 -13.91 -0.88
C ARG A 110 -8.35 -12.61 -1.24
N GLY A 111 -9.05 -11.48 -1.20
CA GLY A 111 -8.48 -10.17 -1.48
C GLY A 111 -7.32 -9.85 -0.55
N LEU A 112 -7.54 -9.89 0.76
CA LEU A 112 -6.47 -9.61 1.73
C LEU A 112 -5.38 -10.67 1.77
N SER A 113 -5.64 -11.91 1.37
CA SER A 113 -4.62 -12.96 1.30
C SER A 113 -3.59 -12.72 0.19
N ILE A 114 -3.89 -11.89 -0.79
CA ILE A 114 -2.93 -11.47 -1.82
C ILE A 114 -1.85 -10.60 -1.21
N VAL A 115 -2.18 -9.76 -0.24
CA VAL A 115 -1.22 -8.84 0.39
C VAL A 115 0.00 -9.57 0.96
N PRO A 116 -0.15 -10.62 1.82
CA PRO A 116 1.00 -11.39 2.27
C PRO A 116 1.76 -12.08 1.13
N ALA A 117 1.06 -12.52 0.09
CA ALA A 117 1.67 -13.28 -1.01
C ALA A 117 2.61 -12.43 -1.87
N VAL A 118 2.34 -11.13 -2.01
CA VAL A 118 3.10 -10.24 -2.91
C VAL A 118 3.95 -9.21 -2.17
N SER A 119 3.77 -9.08 -0.85
CA SER A 119 4.46 -8.08 -0.04
C SER A 119 5.64 -8.71 0.69
N ARG A 120 6.77 -8.00 0.74
CA ARG A 120 7.90 -8.42 1.56
C ARG A 120 7.65 -8.23 3.06
N ALA A 121 6.79 -7.27 3.41
CA ALA A 121 6.34 -7.00 4.77
C ALA A 121 4.96 -6.35 4.71
N TRP A 122 4.17 -6.49 5.76
CA TRP A 122 2.85 -5.90 5.86
C TRP A 122 2.40 -5.86 7.33
N GLY A 123 1.43 -5.03 7.63
CA GLY A 123 0.95 -4.93 9.00
C GLY A 123 -0.33 -4.12 9.15
N LEU A 124 -0.82 -4.12 10.37
CA LEU A 124 -2.02 -3.41 10.79
C LEU A 124 -1.71 -2.61 12.04
N GLN A 125 -2.10 -1.33 12.05
CA GLN A 125 -2.12 -0.49 13.24
C GLN A 125 -3.54 -0.04 13.51
N VAL A 126 -4.07 -0.36 14.69
CA VAL A 126 -5.39 0.07 15.13
C VAL A 126 -5.21 1.26 16.09
N ALA A 127 -5.97 2.31 15.86
CA ALA A 127 -5.99 3.51 16.70
C ALA A 127 -7.45 3.90 17.00
N ALA A 128 -7.65 4.82 17.95
CA ALA A 128 -8.98 5.29 18.31
C ALA A 128 -9.74 5.93 17.13
N ALA A 129 -9.01 6.60 16.22
CA ALA A 129 -9.57 7.29 15.06
C ALA A 129 -9.79 6.38 13.84
N GLY A 130 -9.33 5.13 13.88
CA GLY A 130 -9.41 4.20 12.76
C GLY A 130 -8.25 3.24 12.71
N LYS A 131 -7.91 2.78 11.51
CA LYS A 131 -6.81 1.83 11.33
C LYS A 131 -5.95 2.17 10.12
N ARG A 132 -4.71 1.71 10.16
CA ARG A 132 -3.77 1.75 9.05
C ARG A 132 -3.38 0.33 8.67
N LEU A 133 -3.63 -0.01 7.42
CA LEU A 133 -3.09 -1.22 6.79
C LEU A 133 -1.93 -0.79 5.90
N TRP A 134 -0.81 -1.47 5.99
CA TRP A 134 0.37 -1.14 5.18
C TRP A 134 0.99 -2.38 4.58
N ALA A 135 1.66 -2.20 3.47
CA ALA A 135 2.41 -3.23 2.78
C ALA A 135 3.65 -2.66 2.12
N GLU A 136 4.71 -3.42 2.07
CA GLU A 136 5.95 -3.08 1.40
C GLU A 136 6.16 -3.98 0.19
N ILE A 137 6.45 -3.36 -0.95
CA ILE A 137 6.75 -4.03 -2.20
C ILE A 137 8.22 -3.80 -2.54
N ALA A 138 8.96 -4.88 -2.75
CA ALA A 138 10.37 -4.79 -3.13
C ALA A 138 10.54 -4.14 -4.51
N LEU A 139 11.56 -3.31 -4.64
CA LEU A 139 11.96 -2.71 -5.92
C LEU A 139 13.29 -3.34 -6.36
N PRO A 140 13.37 -3.86 -7.59
CA PRO A 140 14.65 -4.30 -8.16
C PRO A 140 15.68 -3.16 -8.27
N ASP A 141 16.96 -3.50 -8.22
CA ASP A 141 18.04 -2.52 -8.25
C ASP A 141 18.11 -1.71 -9.55
N ASP A 142 17.60 -2.24 -10.65
CA ASP A 142 17.59 -1.63 -11.97
C ASP A 142 16.38 -0.74 -12.24
N VAL A 143 15.49 -0.56 -11.26
CA VAL A 143 14.43 0.45 -11.35
C VAL A 143 15.06 1.84 -11.28
N ILE A 144 14.67 2.70 -12.21
CA ILE A 144 15.16 4.07 -12.29
C ILE A 144 14.22 4.99 -11.50
N HIS A 145 14.77 5.73 -10.55
CA HIS A 145 14.06 6.73 -9.75
C HIS A 145 14.27 8.11 -10.34
N ALA A 146 13.19 8.85 -10.59
CA ALA A 146 13.26 10.23 -11.08
C ALA A 146 13.79 11.18 -9.99
N SER A 147 13.36 10.96 -8.73
CA SER A 147 13.88 11.73 -7.59
C SER A 147 15.21 11.15 -7.14
N ALA A 148 16.20 12.03 -6.91
CA ALA A 148 17.49 11.59 -6.40
C ALA A 148 17.36 11.10 -4.96
N CYS A 149 17.52 9.79 -4.79
CA CYS A 149 17.57 9.14 -3.47
C CYS A 149 18.99 9.11 -2.88
N PHE A 150 19.90 9.83 -3.48
CA PHE A 150 21.32 9.67 -3.22
C PHE A 150 21.92 10.94 -2.64
N LEU A 151 21.89 11.01 -1.39
CA LEU A 151 22.80 11.95 -0.69
C LEU A 151 23.36 11.29 0.52
#